data_a165f819a348d96fd5e75479f0e06070
#
_entry.id   a165f819a348d96fd5e75479f0e06070
#
_cell.length_a   1.000
_cell.length_b   1.000
_cell.length_c   1.000
_cell.angle_alpha   90.00
_cell.angle_beta   90.00
_cell.angle_gamma   90.00
#
_symmetry.space_group_name_H-M   'P 1'
#
loop_
_entity.id
_entity.type
_entity.pdbx_description
1 polymer ?
#
loop_
_entity_poly.entity_id
_entity_poly.type
_entity_poly.pdbx_seq_one_letter_code
_entity_poly.pdbx_strand_id
1 'polypeptide(L)'
;MSGTRFTSAFAADLEGYLAFKQNMGCYGASRIWYLRQFDAWCAEHSRTVFDRGTVEGWVSARLESSGRYRSWMSYIRDFGRWLQATGHPGAYVLSDRWKAAFVPPRPYLLTRREIDGFFTAAAALDTSSPWRWQAAAFFTLMHSCGLRTGETRALKTAHVDLHYEDIDIVWSKGNRSRRLPVTPQVADVLARCDKESRARFPGRVNFFVSGTGNQVTGATVAQVFARIWDEAGLARPPAGRQPVPYTFRHYFAYACIERWRIQGKDVHAMLPYLSRYMGHASFDSTYYYIHTSPDFLDAYDGITQASQDLLPEVGFG
;
A
#
# COMPACT_ATOMS: atom_id res chain seq x y z
N MET A 1 -0.15 26.23 11.27
CA MET A 1 -1.25 25.26 11.13
C MET A 1 -2.42 25.99 10.51
N SER A 2 -2.62 25.89 9.20
CA SER A 2 -3.79 26.46 8.51
C SER A 2 -5.01 25.61 8.88
N GLY A 3 -5.88 26.14 9.72
CA GLY A 3 -7.08 25.47 10.19
C GLY A 3 -7.95 25.00 9.03
N THR A 4 -8.38 23.76 9.12
CA THR A 4 -9.34 23.15 8.19
C THR A 4 -10.69 23.78 8.50
N ARG A 5 -11.03 24.87 7.84
CA ARG A 5 -12.32 25.53 8.08
C ARG A 5 -13.39 24.83 7.28
N PHE A 6 -14.24 24.05 7.94
CA PHE A 6 -15.52 23.60 7.42
C PHE A 6 -16.56 24.71 7.58
N THR A 7 -17.60 24.69 6.75
CA THR A 7 -18.58 25.81 6.68
C THR A 7 -20.03 25.37 6.73
N SER A 8 -20.30 24.08 6.56
CA SER A 8 -21.67 23.55 6.62
C SER A 8 -22.18 23.39 8.06
N ALA A 9 -23.42 22.99 8.22
CA ALA A 9 -24.00 22.62 9.51
C ALA A 9 -23.24 21.47 10.23
N PHE A 10 -22.41 20.73 9.49
CA PHE A 10 -21.61 19.63 10.03
C PHE A 10 -20.19 20.05 10.41
N ALA A 11 -19.85 21.33 10.36
CA ALA A 11 -18.48 21.82 10.58
C ALA A 11 -17.88 21.34 11.91
N ALA A 12 -18.61 21.49 13.02
CA ALA A 12 -18.14 21.09 14.35
C ALA A 12 -17.94 19.56 14.44
N ASP A 13 -18.86 18.79 13.88
CA ASP A 13 -18.78 17.31 13.85
C ASP A 13 -17.60 16.82 13.00
N LEU A 14 -17.37 17.45 11.85
CA LEU A 14 -16.23 17.13 10.98
C LEU A 14 -14.89 17.44 11.63
N GLU A 15 -14.78 18.55 12.36
CA GLU A 15 -13.58 18.89 13.14
C GLU A 15 -13.36 17.88 14.27
N GLY A 16 -14.40 17.55 15.05
CA GLY A 16 -14.33 16.54 16.11
C GLY A 16 -13.93 15.16 15.59
N TYR A 17 -14.50 14.74 14.45
CA TYR A 17 -14.16 13.50 13.81
C TYR A 17 -12.70 13.46 13.31
N LEU A 18 -12.21 14.55 12.71
CA LEU A 18 -10.82 14.63 12.28
C LEU A 18 -9.84 14.60 13.45
N ALA A 19 -10.16 15.28 14.56
CA ALA A 19 -9.36 15.23 15.79
C ALA A 19 -9.32 13.79 16.37
N PHE A 20 -10.47 13.11 16.41
CA PHE A 20 -10.54 11.69 16.79
C PHE A 20 -9.66 10.81 15.91
N LYS A 21 -9.72 10.97 14.59
CA LYS A 21 -8.89 10.19 13.64
C LYS A 21 -7.41 10.52 13.75
N GLN A 22 -7.06 11.75 14.08
CA GLN A 22 -5.68 12.16 14.34
C GLN A 22 -5.11 11.46 15.58
N ASN A 23 -5.87 11.40 16.66
CA ASN A 23 -5.49 10.71 17.89
C ASN A 23 -5.32 9.20 17.68
N MET A 24 -6.09 8.61 16.76
CA MET A 24 -5.95 7.21 16.35
C MET A 24 -4.82 6.95 15.34
N GLY A 25 -4.03 7.95 14.94
CA GLY A 25 -3.01 7.81 13.90
C GLY A 25 -3.56 7.54 12.48
N CYS A 26 -4.87 7.77 12.27
CA CYS A 26 -5.58 7.51 11.01
C CYS A 26 -5.86 8.78 10.21
N TYR A 27 -5.03 9.79 10.36
CA TYR A 27 -5.18 11.11 9.72
C TYR A 27 -4.48 11.15 8.38
N GLY A 28 -5.24 11.28 7.28
CA GLY A 28 -4.70 11.29 5.93
C GLY A 28 -5.25 12.42 5.06
N ALA A 29 -4.41 13.01 4.20
CA ALA A 29 -4.76 14.12 3.33
C ALA A 29 -5.99 13.83 2.45
N SER A 30 -6.12 12.61 1.93
CA SER A 30 -7.28 12.20 1.12
C SER A 30 -8.59 12.27 1.93
N ARG A 31 -8.59 11.82 3.19
CA ARG A 31 -9.77 11.91 4.06
C ARG A 31 -10.22 13.36 4.23
N ILE A 32 -9.28 14.25 4.57
CA ILE A 32 -9.55 15.67 4.76
C ILE A 32 -10.12 16.27 3.47
N TRP A 33 -9.51 15.95 2.35
CA TRP A 33 -9.93 16.49 1.06
C TRP A 33 -11.36 16.07 0.70
N TYR A 34 -11.71 14.78 0.85
CA TYR A 34 -13.06 14.30 0.54
C TYR A 34 -14.11 14.82 1.53
N LEU A 35 -13.79 14.96 2.81
CA LEU A 35 -14.71 15.56 3.79
C LEU A 35 -14.93 17.05 3.54
N ARG A 36 -13.93 17.78 3.06
CA ARG A 36 -14.12 19.16 2.59
C ARG A 36 -15.05 19.25 1.38
N GLN A 37 -14.95 18.31 0.46
CA GLN A 37 -15.87 18.27 -0.69
C GLN A 37 -17.31 17.97 -0.23
N PHE A 38 -17.47 17.10 0.75
CA PHE A 38 -18.77 16.83 1.37
C PHE A 38 -19.33 18.07 2.07
N ASP A 39 -18.53 18.74 2.89
CA ASP A 39 -18.88 19.96 3.60
C ASP A 39 -19.34 21.08 2.66
N ALA A 40 -18.54 21.34 1.62
CA ALA A 40 -18.87 22.35 0.61
C ALA A 40 -20.19 22.05 -0.11
N TRP A 41 -20.40 20.78 -0.50
CA TRP A 41 -21.64 20.35 -1.11
C TRP A 41 -22.84 20.50 -0.17
N CYS A 42 -22.69 20.17 1.12
CA CYS A 42 -23.74 20.35 2.11
C CYS A 42 -24.08 21.83 2.32
N ALA A 43 -23.09 22.72 2.35
CA ALA A 43 -23.30 24.15 2.45
C ALA A 43 -24.06 24.70 1.21
N GLU A 44 -23.63 24.31 0.01
CA GLU A 44 -24.25 24.70 -1.26
C GLU A 44 -25.72 24.25 -1.35
N HIS A 45 -26.03 23.04 -0.86
CA HIS A 45 -27.39 22.46 -0.93
C HIS A 45 -28.20 22.65 0.36
N SER A 46 -27.72 23.50 1.27
CA SER A 46 -28.39 23.81 2.55
C SER A 46 -28.75 22.57 3.38
N ARG A 47 -27.88 21.56 3.36
CA ARG A 47 -28.11 20.31 4.10
C ARG A 47 -27.69 20.46 5.56
N THR A 48 -28.63 20.18 6.48
CA THR A 48 -28.42 20.33 7.93
C THR A 48 -28.59 19.03 8.71
N VAL A 49 -29.11 17.97 8.07
CA VAL A 49 -29.33 16.66 8.69
C VAL A 49 -28.48 15.62 7.95
N PHE A 50 -27.78 14.79 8.70
CA PHE A 50 -26.95 13.70 8.15
C PHE A 50 -27.82 12.45 7.91
N ASP A 51 -28.81 12.61 7.06
CA ASP A 51 -29.76 11.59 6.69
C ASP A 51 -29.38 10.85 5.40
N ARG A 52 -30.22 9.90 5.01
CA ARG A 52 -30.02 9.14 3.77
C ARG A 52 -30.02 10.03 2.54
N GLY A 53 -30.92 11.01 2.47
CA GLY A 53 -31.04 11.92 1.33
C GLY A 53 -29.78 12.78 1.15
N THR A 54 -29.22 13.29 2.22
CA THR A 54 -27.99 14.08 2.22
C THR A 54 -26.78 13.23 1.80
N VAL A 55 -26.60 12.08 2.43
CA VAL A 55 -25.41 11.25 2.16
C VAL A 55 -25.46 10.62 0.77
N GLU A 56 -26.58 10.02 0.38
CA GLU A 56 -26.72 9.38 -0.94
C GLU A 56 -26.77 10.44 -2.06
N GLY A 57 -27.35 11.63 -1.82
CA GLY A 57 -27.33 12.74 -2.77
C GLY A 57 -25.90 13.20 -3.10
N TRP A 58 -25.07 13.43 -2.07
CA TRP A 58 -23.65 13.74 -2.29
C TRP A 58 -22.91 12.61 -3.00
N VAL A 59 -23.15 11.36 -2.60
CA VAL A 59 -22.52 10.19 -3.23
C VAL A 59 -22.88 10.11 -4.72
N SER A 60 -24.14 10.33 -5.09
CA SER A 60 -24.60 10.34 -6.49
C SER A 60 -23.93 11.44 -7.30
N ALA A 61 -23.98 12.69 -6.82
CA ALA A 61 -23.34 13.83 -7.46
C ALA A 61 -21.82 13.62 -7.64
N ARG A 62 -21.16 13.00 -6.66
CA ARG A 62 -19.75 12.71 -6.74
C ARG A 62 -19.41 11.61 -7.72
N LEU A 63 -20.26 10.58 -7.86
CA LEU A 63 -20.06 9.49 -8.82
C LEU A 63 -20.13 9.96 -10.27
N GLU A 64 -20.98 10.93 -10.56
CA GLU A 64 -21.07 11.54 -11.90
C GLU A 64 -19.73 12.18 -12.31
N SER A 65 -19.00 12.77 -11.35
CA SER A 65 -17.73 13.45 -11.60
C SER A 65 -16.47 12.59 -11.42
N SER A 66 -16.53 11.51 -10.64
CA SER A 66 -15.32 10.75 -10.20
C SER A 66 -15.13 9.38 -10.87
N GLY A 67 -16.02 8.98 -11.77
CA GLY A 67 -15.94 7.70 -12.46
C GLY A 67 -16.00 6.47 -11.52
N ARG A 68 -15.16 5.44 -11.80
CA ARG A 68 -15.22 4.15 -11.09
C ARG A 68 -14.54 4.12 -9.71
N TYR A 69 -13.79 5.17 -9.35
CA TYR A 69 -13.06 5.18 -8.09
C TYR A 69 -13.98 5.49 -6.91
N ARG A 70 -14.17 4.54 -6.01
CA ARG A 70 -15.15 4.61 -4.91
C ARG A 70 -14.57 4.44 -3.51
N SER A 71 -13.23 4.39 -3.35
CA SER A 71 -12.61 4.18 -2.02
C SER A 71 -12.93 5.30 -1.03
N TRP A 72 -13.21 6.51 -1.51
CA TRP A 72 -13.59 7.67 -0.71
C TRP A 72 -14.92 7.51 0.03
N MET A 73 -15.80 6.63 -0.43
CA MET A 73 -17.05 6.31 0.26
C MET A 73 -16.83 5.73 1.66
N SER A 74 -15.66 5.12 1.90
CA SER A 74 -15.29 4.66 3.23
C SER A 74 -15.17 5.80 4.24
N TYR A 75 -14.77 7.01 3.80
CA TYR A 75 -14.62 8.15 4.69
C TYR A 75 -15.96 8.67 5.18
N ILE A 76 -16.94 8.78 4.29
CA ILE A 76 -18.28 9.25 4.66
C ILE A 76 -19.04 8.20 5.48
N ARG A 77 -18.87 6.89 5.16
CA ARG A 77 -19.41 5.80 5.95
C ARG A 77 -18.85 5.79 7.37
N ASP A 78 -17.55 6.00 7.49
CA ASP A 78 -16.84 6.03 8.77
C ASP A 78 -17.25 7.26 9.62
N PHE A 79 -17.48 8.39 8.95
CA PHE A 79 -18.02 9.60 9.59
C PHE A 79 -19.46 9.37 10.11
N GLY A 80 -20.33 8.75 9.34
CA GLY A 80 -21.68 8.40 9.79
C GLY A 80 -21.68 7.47 11.01
N ARG A 81 -20.79 6.47 11.05
CA ARG A 81 -20.62 5.61 12.24
C ARG A 81 -20.14 6.38 13.46
N TRP A 82 -19.22 7.32 13.26
CA TRP A 82 -18.72 8.15 14.33
C TRP A 82 -19.82 9.07 14.89
N LEU A 83 -20.64 9.67 14.02
CA LEU A 83 -21.81 10.47 14.42
C LEU A 83 -22.77 9.65 15.28
N GLN A 84 -23.10 8.43 14.87
CA GLN A 84 -23.95 7.54 15.67
C GLN A 84 -23.37 7.27 17.07
N ALA A 85 -22.04 7.06 17.13
CA ALA A 85 -21.34 6.79 18.39
C ALA A 85 -21.20 8.01 19.29
N THR A 86 -21.37 9.24 18.77
CA THR A 86 -21.12 10.51 19.50
C THR A 86 -22.37 11.35 19.74
N GLY A 87 -23.56 10.74 19.71
CA GLY A 87 -24.81 11.39 20.12
C GLY A 87 -25.78 11.70 18.99
N HIS A 88 -25.51 11.24 17.76
CA HIS A 88 -26.42 11.39 16.62
C HIS A 88 -26.94 10.03 16.14
N PRO A 89 -27.77 9.30 16.93
CA PRO A 89 -28.18 7.92 16.63
C PRO A 89 -28.97 7.79 15.32
N GLY A 90 -29.59 8.87 14.85
CA GLY A 90 -30.30 8.95 13.58
C GLY A 90 -29.40 9.20 12.35
N ALA A 91 -28.08 9.41 12.54
CA ALA A 91 -27.18 9.65 11.42
C ALA A 91 -27.14 8.43 10.49
N TYR A 92 -27.26 8.68 9.20
CA TYR A 92 -27.25 7.61 8.21
C TYR A 92 -25.85 7.07 7.93
N VAL A 93 -25.69 5.76 7.99
CA VAL A 93 -24.43 5.10 7.58
C VAL A 93 -24.60 4.58 6.15
N LEU A 94 -23.78 5.08 5.24
CA LEU A 94 -23.84 4.72 3.82
C LEU A 94 -23.77 3.19 3.64
N SER A 95 -24.81 2.64 3.00
CA SER A 95 -24.98 1.18 2.85
C SER A 95 -23.92 0.58 1.90
N ASP A 96 -23.73 -0.74 2.02
CA ASP A 96 -22.77 -1.48 1.22
C ASP A 96 -23.16 -1.63 -0.26
N ARG A 97 -24.43 -1.39 -0.61
CA ARG A 97 -24.89 -1.37 -2.01
C ARG A 97 -24.12 -0.39 -2.91
N TRP A 98 -23.54 0.65 -2.31
CA TRP A 98 -22.72 1.63 -3.00
C TRP A 98 -21.28 1.18 -3.24
N LYS A 99 -20.87 0.08 -2.63
CA LYS A 99 -19.55 -0.52 -2.93
C LYS A 99 -19.55 -1.01 -4.38
N ALA A 100 -18.52 -0.65 -5.12
CA ALA A 100 -18.26 -1.35 -6.37
C ALA A 100 -17.92 -2.81 -6.07
N ALA A 101 -18.36 -3.72 -6.92
CA ALA A 101 -17.83 -5.08 -6.91
C ALA A 101 -16.30 -4.96 -7.09
N PHE A 102 -15.57 -5.33 -6.05
CA PHE A 102 -14.12 -5.29 -6.09
C PHE A 102 -13.63 -6.62 -6.68
N VAL A 103 -13.26 -6.59 -7.93
CA VAL A 103 -12.45 -7.65 -8.52
C VAL A 103 -10.99 -7.23 -8.33
N PRO A 104 -10.21 -7.95 -7.50
CA PRO A 104 -8.80 -7.64 -7.33
C PRO A 104 -8.12 -7.71 -8.69
N PRO A 105 -7.54 -6.61 -9.19
CA PRO A 105 -6.87 -6.66 -10.48
C PRO A 105 -5.61 -7.51 -10.36
N ARG A 106 -5.34 -8.33 -11.36
CA ARG A 106 -4.10 -9.12 -11.41
C ARG A 106 -2.89 -8.19 -11.28
N PRO A 107 -1.92 -8.48 -10.39
CA PRO A 107 -0.73 -7.66 -10.25
C PRO A 107 0.16 -7.81 -11.49
N TYR A 108 0.95 -6.79 -11.77
CA TYR A 108 2.05 -6.93 -12.70
C TYR A 108 3.13 -7.79 -12.05
N LEU A 109 3.55 -8.85 -12.70
CA LEU A 109 4.65 -9.71 -12.25
C LEU A 109 5.89 -9.42 -13.07
N LEU A 110 6.98 -9.11 -12.37
CA LEU A 110 8.28 -8.83 -12.98
C LEU A 110 8.91 -10.10 -13.49
N THR A 111 9.43 -10.05 -14.69
CA THR A 111 10.31 -11.07 -15.23
C THR A 111 11.72 -10.93 -14.69
N ARG A 112 12.53 -11.97 -14.74
CA ARG A 112 13.94 -11.91 -14.35
C ARG A 112 14.70 -10.83 -15.12
N ARG A 113 14.47 -10.74 -16.45
CA ARG A 113 15.08 -9.72 -17.31
C ARG A 113 14.75 -8.29 -16.85
N GLU A 114 13.50 -8.03 -16.47
CA GLU A 114 13.09 -6.71 -15.99
C GLU A 114 13.75 -6.37 -14.66
N ILE A 115 13.87 -7.33 -13.75
CA ILE A 115 14.54 -7.13 -12.47
C ILE A 115 16.01 -6.81 -12.69
N ASP A 116 16.72 -7.64 -13.47
CA ASP A 116 18.15 -7.47 -13.73
C ASP A 116 18.42 -6.15 -14.46
N GLY A 117 17.61 -5.80 -15.48
CA GLY A 117 17.70 -4.52 -16.19
C GLY A 117 17.43 -3.33 -15.29
N PHE A 118 16.37 -3.39 -14.47
CA PHE A 118 16.04 -2.33 -13.53
C PHE A 118 17.16 -2.05 -12.53
N PHE A 119 17.71 -3.09 -11.88
CA PHE A 119 18.78 -2.91 -10.89
C PHE A 119 20.10 -2.50 -11.51
N THR A 120 20.39 -2.93 -12.73
CA THR A 120 21.55 -2.41 -13.48
C THR A 120 21.43 -0.91 -13.74
N ALA A 121 20.29 -0.46 -14.24
CA ALA A 121 20.02 0.97 -14.46
C ALA A 121 19.97 1.75 -13.14
N ALA A 122 19.38 1.18 -12.08
CA ALA A 122 19.33 1.82 -10.76
C ALA A 122 20.73 2.05 -10.16
N ALA A 123 21.66 1.11 -10.39
CA ALA A 123 23.05 1.23 -9.94
C ALA A 123 23.85 2.24 -10.77
N ALA A 124 23.49 2.40 -12.04
CA ALA A 124 24.15 3.33 -12.98
C ALA A 124 23.44 4.70 -13.05
N LEU A 125 22.40 4.95 -12.25
CA LEU A 125 21.57 6.16 -12.33
C LEU A 125 22.42 7.42 -12.21
N ASP A 126 22.51 8.19 -13.29
CA ASP A 126 23.25 9.45 -13.32
C ASP A 126 22.32 10.63 -13.01
N THR A 127 22.47 11.16 -11.81
CA THR A 127 21.70 12.31 -11.31
C THR A 127 22.49 13.05 -10.24
N SER A 128 22.29 14.36 -10.13
CA SER A 128 22.85 15.19 -9.05
C SER A 128 22.14 14.99 -7.70
N SER A 129 20.99 14.32 -7.70
CA SER A 129 20.20 14.07 -6.49
C SER A 129 20.73 12.87 -5.68
N PRO A 130 20.36 12.72 -4.40
CA PRO A 130 20.72 11.57 -3.59
C PRO A 130 20.31 10.21 -4.19
N TRP A 131 19.40 10.18 -5.14
CA TRP A 131 18.99 8.96 -5.81
C TRP A 131 20.11 8.25 -6.56
N ARG A 132 21.18 8.96 -6.92
CA ARG A 132 22.38 8.39 -7.53
C ARG A 132 22.96 7.21 -6.72
N TRP A 133 22.95 7.29 -5.39
CA TRP A 133 23.47 6.22 -4.51
C TRP A 133 22.39 5.51 -3.70
N GLN A 134 21.16 6.08 -3.65
CA GLN A 134 20.07 5.51 -2.87
C GLN A 134 19.14 4.60 -3.67
N ALA A 135 19.05 4.76 -4.99
CA ALA A 135 18.06 4.08 -5.81
C ALA A 135 18.16 2.55 -5.68
N ALA A 136 19.33 2.00 -5.89
CA ALA A 136 19.55 0.55 -5.77
C ALA A 136 19.15 0.04 -4.37
N ALA A 137 19.58 0.70 -3.30
CA ALA A 137 19.29 0.31 -1.93
C ALA A 137 17.78 0.41 -1.60
N PHE A 138 17.13 1.49 -2.04
CA PHE A 138 15.71 1.71 -1.82
C PHE A 138 14.86 0.59 -2.43
N PHE A 139 15.10 0.29 -3.71
CA PHE A 139 14.33 -0.73 -4.41
C PHE A 139 14.73 -2.16 -4.03
N THR A 140 15.98 -2.38 -3.57
CA THR A 140 16.39 -3.68 -2.99
C THR A 140 15.55 -4.02 -1.76
N LEU A 141 15.29 -3.08 -0.85
CA LEU A 141 14.42 -3.33 0.30
C LEU A 141 13.00 -3.71 -0.11
N MET A 142 12.47 -3.07 -1.16
CA MET A 142 11.14 -3.42 -1.67
C MET A 142 11.12 -4.79 -2.35
N HIS A 143 12.17 -5.12 -3.10
CA HIS A 143 12.30 -6.37 -3.84
C HIS A 143 12.64 -7.56 -2.94
N SER A 144 13.65 -7.43 -2.06
CA SER A 144 14.22 -8.55 -1.30
C SER A 144 13.64 -8.72 0.10
N CYS A 145 12.99 -7.65 0.64
CA CYS A 145 12.33 -7.69 1.95
C CYS A 145 10.82 -7.42 1.86
N GLY A 146 10.29 -7.21 0.66
CA GLY A 146 8.85 -6.99 0.45
C GLY A 146 8.29 -5.74 1.14
N LEU A 147 9.11 -4.72 1.43
CA LEU A 147 8.66 -3.52 2.12
C LEU A 147 7.65 -2.71 1.27
N ARG A 148 6.72 -2.06 1.97
CA ARG A 148 5.86 -1.06 1.32
C ARG A 148 6.67 0.19 1.01
N THR A 149 6.34 0.87 -0.09
CA THR A 149 6.96 2.17 -0.44
C THR A 149 6.94 3.15 0.74
N GLY A 150 5.84 3.19 1.50
CA GLY A 150 5.71 4.06 2.67
C GLY A 150 6.64 3.65 3.82
N GLU A 151 6.82 2.36 4.06
CA GLU A 151 7.73 1.82 5.08
C GLU A 151 9.18 2.13 4.72
N THR A 152 9.58 1.87 3.47
CA THR A 152 10.93 2.17 2.97
C THR A 152 11.24 3.67 3.07
N ARG A 153 10.29 4.53 2.69
CA ARG A 153 10.43 5.99 2.83
C ARG A 153 10.56 6.47 4.27
N ALA A 154 9.85 5.82 5.20
CA ALA A 154 9.82 6.20 6.62
C ALA A 154 10.96 5.59 7.43
N LEU A 155 11.80 4.76 6.82
CA LEU A 155 12.91 4.10 7.51
C LEU A 155 13.87 5.13 8.11
N LYS A 156 14.16 5.00 9.40
CA LYS A 156 15.10 5.87 10.14
C LYS A 156 16.48 5.25 10.15
N THR A 157 17.51 6.07 10.25
CA THR A 157 18.90 5.58 10.44
C THR A 157 19.04 4.73 11.70
N ALA A 158 18.37 5.11 12.78
CA ALA A 158 18.39 4.39 14.05
C ALA A 158 17.67 3.01 14.00
N HIS A 159 16.95 2.72 12.92
CA HIS A 159 16.20 1.47 12.73
C HIS A 159 16.88 0.51 11.74
N VAL A 160 18.12 0.80 11.33
CA VAL A 160 18.92 -0.06 10.45
C VAL A 160 20.15 -0.48 11.21
N ASP A 161 20.20 -1.73 11.59
CA ASP A 161 21.37 -2.32 12.22
C ASP A 161 22.14 -3.15 11.19
N LEU A 162 23.23 -2.56 10.70
CA LEU A 162 24.07 -3.21 9.69
C LEU A 162 25.01 -4.26 10.30
N HIS A 163 25.20 -4.24 11.62
CA HIS A 163 26.04 -5.21 12.32
C HIS A 163 25.29 -6.51 12.58
N TYR A 164 24.04 -6.42 13.04
CA TYR A 164 23.15 -7.56 13.24
C TYR A 164 22.34 -7.94 12.01
N GLU A 165 22.51 -7.22 10.91
CA GLU A 165 21.82 -7.45 9.63
C GLU A 165 20.29 -7.46 9.80
N ASP A 166 19.76 -6.50 10.53
CA ASP A 166 18.31 -6.36 10.72
C ASP A 166 17.80 -4.92 10.53
N ILE A 167 16.51 -4.81 10.30
CA ILE A 167 15.81 -3.52 10.17
C ILE A 167 14.52 -3.54 10.99
N ASP A 168 14.27 -2.46 11.72
CA ASP A 168 13.04 -2.25 12.46
C ASP A 168 12.06 -1.40 11.63
N ILE A 169 10.94 -1.99 11.27
CA ILE A 169 9.83 -1.27 10.66
C ILE A 169 8.89 -0.84 11.77
N VAL A 170 8.93 0.45 12.08
CA VAL A 170 8.18 1.06 13.16
C VAL A 170 6.98 1.83 12.61
N TRP A 171 5.81 1.68 13.24
CA TRP A 171 4.59 2.42 12.89
C TRP A 171 4.13 2.25 11.44
N SER A 172 4.10 1.03 10.96
CA SER A 172 3.55 0.73 9.64
C SER A 172 2.01 0.88 9.62
N LYS A 173 1.39 0.74 8.44
CA LYS A 173 -0.07 0.78 8.28
C LYS A 173 -0.76 -0.17 9.28
N GLY A 174 -1.62 0.37 10.14
CA GLY A 174 -2.30 -0.38 11.21
C GLY A 174 -1.52 -0.44 12.52
N ASN A 175 -0.56 0.47 12.74
CA ASN A 175 0.20 0.61 13.98
C ASN A 175 1.01 -0.65 14.36
N ARG A 176 1.53 -1.38 13.37
CA ARG A 176 2.29 -2.61 13.58
C ARG A 176 3.78 -2.37 13.34
N SER A 177 4.57 -2.69 14.36
CA SER A 177 6.03 -2.72 14.26
C SER A 177 6.50 -4.15 14.08
N ARG A 178 7.61 -4.33 13.36
CA ARG A 178 8.24 -5.63 13.18
C ARG A 178 9.72 -5.48 12.88
N ARG A 179 10.51 -6.43 13.35
CA ARG A 179 11.92 -6.58 13.01
C ARG A 179 12.05 -7.56 11.87
N LEU A 180 12.86 -7.22 10.87
CA LEU A 180 13.10 -8.03 9.69
C LEU A 180 14.60 -8.28 9.54
N PRO A 181 15.04 -9.55 9.58
CA PRO A 181 16.39 -9.90 9.20
C PRO A 181 16.58 -9.63 7.70
N VAL A 182 17.74 -9.15 7.33
CA VAL A 182 18.16 -8.98 5.93
C VAL A 182 19.32 -9.93 5.62
N THR A 183 19.51 -10.25 4.35
CA THR A 183 20.68 -11.06 3.96
C THR A 183 21.94 -10.20 3.94
N PRO A 184 23.15 -10.81 4.09
CA PRO A 184 24.42 -10.08 3.97
C PRO A 184 24.51 -9.20 2.73
N GLN A 185 24.01 -9.70 1.59
CA GLN A 185 24.02 -8.96 0.33
C GLN A 185 23.13 -7.69 0.39
N VAL A 186 22.00 -7.76 1.07
CA VAL A 186 21.13 -6.58 1.31
C VAL A 186 21.83 -5.61 2.28
N ALA A 187 22.43 -6.13 3.36
CA ALA A 187 23.19 -5.32 4.32
C ALA A 187 24.34 -4.57 3.63
N ASP A 188 25.08 -5.21 2.72
CA ASP A 188 26.15 -4.56 1.94
C ASP A 188 25.64 -3.43 1.06
N VAL A 189 24.50 -3.61 0.40
CA VAL A 189 23.86 -2.54 -0.41
C VAL A 189 23.46 -1.37 0.48
N LEU A 190 22.87 -1.65 1.64
CA LEU A 190 22.49 -0.62 2.62
C LEU A 190 23.72 0.09 3.20
N ALA A 191 24.80 -0.63 3.50
CA ALA A 191 26.05 -0.05 4.03
C ALA A 191 26.67 0.94 3.05
N ARG A 192 26.74 0.59 1.76
CA ARG A 192 27.22 1.52 0.72
C ARG A 192 26.34 2.77 0.64
N CYS A 193 25.02 2.60 0.67
CA CYS A 193 24.07 3.71 0.68
C CYS A 193 24.25 4.61 1.93
N ASP A 194 24.39 4.01 3.09
CA ASP A 194 24.59 4.71 4.37
C ASP A 194 25.89 5.52 4.37
N LYS A 195 26.99 4.93 3.91
CA LYS A 195 28.30 5.61 3.81
C LYS A 195 28.22 6.88 2.98
N GLU A 196 27.63 6.80 1.77
CA GLU A 196 27.47 7.94 0.88
C GLU A 196 26.53 9.01 1.45
N SER A 197 25.43 8.56 2.06
CA SER A 197 24.46 9.46 2.67
C SER A 197 25.02 10.14 3.92
N ARG A 198 25.80 9.44 4.74
CA ARG A 198 26.42 9.99 5.96
C ARG A 198 27.44 11.07 5.62
N ALA A 199 28.22 10.88 4.57
CA ALA A 199 29.20 11.86 4.11
C ALA A 199 28.56 13.20 3.72
N ARG A 200 27.35 13.17 3.15
CA ARG A 200 26.66 14.38 2.62
C ARG A 200 25.59 14.94 3.57
N PHE A 201 25.03 14.10 4.42
CA PHE A 201 23.96 14.43 5.39
C PHE A 201 24.27 13.81 6.76
N PRO A 202 25.33 14.26 7.48
CA PRO A 202 25.82 13.59 8.69
C PRO A 202 24.77 13.54 9.82
N GLY A 203 23.87 14.52 9.90
CA GLY A 203 22.82 14.60 10.92
C GLY A 203 21.46 14.05 10.48
N ARG A 204 21.39 13.32 9.37
CA ARG A 204 20.10 12.84 8.87
C ARG A 204 19.40 11.87 9.83
N VAL A 205 18.09 12.04 9.95
CA VAL A 205 17.21 11.14 10.72
C VAL A 205 16.66 10.03 9.83
N ASN A 206 16.33 10.35 8.58
CA ASN A 206 15.79 9.37 7.63
C ASN A 206 16.94 8.61 6.96
N PHE A 207 16.75 7.32 6.74
CA PHE A 207 17.77 6.52 6.03
C PHE A 207 17.87 6.96 4.56
N PHE A 208 16.73 7.16 3.91
CA PHE A 208 16.65 7.72 2.56
C PHE A 208 16.21 9.18 2.61
N VAL A 209 16.96 10.04 1.94
CA VAL A 209 16.79 11.50 2.00
C VAL A 209 16.56 12.13 0.64
N SER A 210 15.83 13.23 0.62
CA SER A 210 15.73 14.15 -0.50
C SER A 210 17.01 14.98 -0.65
N GLY A 211 17.12 15.78 -1.71
CA GLY A 211 18.23 16.74 -1.89
C GLY A 211 18.38 17.75 -0.75
N THR A 212 17.34 17.96 0.05
CA THR A 212 17.36 18.84 1.25
C THR A 212 17.60 18.09 2.57
N GLY A 213 17.92 16.78 2.53
CA GLY A 213 18.11 15.96 3.73
C GLY A 213 16.80 15.48 4.40
N ASN A 214 15.65 15.89 3.90
CA ASN A 214 14.34 15.48 4.42
C ASN A 214 13.91 14.12 3.88
N GLN A 215 12.82 13.57 4.43
CA GLN A 215 12.20 12.34 3.94
C GLN A 215 11.79 12.47 2.46
N VAL A 216 12.07 11.44 1.65
CA VAL A 216 11.63 11.37 0.25
C VAL A 216 10.10 11.27 0.14
N THR A 217 9.50 11.89 -0.89
CA THR A 217 8.06 11.83 -1.12
C THR A 217 7.65 10.60 -1.94
N GLY A 218 6.38 10.18 -1.84
CA GLY A 218 5.87 9.09 -2.67
C GLY A 218 5.89 9.43 -4.17
N ALA A 219 5.65 10.70 -4.50
CA ALA A 219 5.71 11.18 -5.88
C ALA A 219 7.13 11.07 -6.45
N THR A 220 8.15 11.49 -5.68
CA THR A 220 9.56 11.35 -6.08
C THR A 220 9.95 9.88 -6.30
N VAL A 221 9.52 8.98 -5.41
CA VAL A 221 9.79 7.54 -5.59
C VAL A 221 9.19 7.02 -6.90
N ALA A 222 7.94 7.41 -7.21
CA ALA A 222 7.28 7.00 -8.45
C ALA A 222 7.99 7.56 -9.70
N GLN A 223 8.44 8.82 -9.65
CA GLN A 223 9.20 9.45 -10.73
C GLN A 223 10.54 8.77 -10.97
N VAL A 224 11.29 8.49 -9.89
CA VAL A 224 12.60 7.82 -9.99
C VAL A 224 12.43 6.39 -10.50
N PHE A 225 11.42 5.65 -10.04
CA PHE A 225 11.11 4.32 -10.56
C PHE A 225 10.83 4.38 -12.07
N ALA A 226 9.98 5.30 -12.50
CA ALA A 226 9.63 5.46 -13.92
C ALA A 226 10.87 5.79 -14.76
N ARG A 227 11.72 6.69 -14.29
CA ARG A 227 12.98 7.05 -14.94
C ARG A 227 13.92 5.86 -15.09
N ILE A 228 14.16 5.09 -14.01
CA ILE A 228 15.01 3.90 -14.06
C ILE A 228 14.44 2.86 -15.03
N TRP A 229 13.12 2.68 -15.04
CA TRP A 229 12.43 1.76 -15.94
C TRP A 229 12.66 2.12 -17.41
N ASP A 230 12.57 3.40 -17.72
CA ASP A 230 12.77 3.93 -19.07
C ASP A 230 14.26 3.89 -19.48
N GLU A 231 15.19 4.24 -18.57
CA GLU A 231 16.65 4.14 -18.81
C GLU A 231 17.12 2.69 -18.99
N ALA A 232 16.44 1.73 -18.35
CA ALA A 232 16.68 0.29 -18.55
C ALA A 232 16.14 -0.23 -19.89
N GLY A 233 15.46 0.59 -20.70
CA GLY A 233 14.84 0.17 -21.96
C GLY A 233 13.73 -0.87 -21.78
N LEU A 234 13.06 -0.89 -20.62
CA LEU A 234 12.03 -1.88 -20.31
C LEU A 234 10.68 -1.45 -20.89
N ALA A 235 10.04 -2.37 -21.58
CA ALA A 235 8.74 -2.14 -22.17
C ALA A 235 7.65 -1.96 -21.10
N ARG A 236 6.66 -1.12 -21.38
CA ARG A 236 5.44 -1.02 -20.59
C ARG A 236 4.32 -1.77 -21.30
N PRO A 237 3.51 -2.55 -20.59
CA PRO A 237 2.40 -3.25 -21.23
C PRO A 237 1.41 -2.24 -21.85
N PRO A 238 0.92 -2.51 -23.07
CA PRO A 238 -0.01 -1.59 -23.77
C PRO A 238 -1.38 -1.50 -23.07
N ALA A 239 -1.73 -2.52 -22.31
CA ALA A 239 -2.97 -2.59 -21.54
C ALA A 239 -2.72 -3.29 -20.19
N GLY A 240 -3.63 -3.06 -19.22
CA GLY A 240 -3.53 -3.62 -17.90
C GLY A 240 -2.74 -2.79 -16.91
N ARG A 241 -2.25 -3.43 -15.85
CA ARG A 241 -1.47 -2.74 -14.81
C ARG A 241 -0.07 -2.41 -15.28
N GLN A 242 0.28 -1.15 -15.09
CA GLN A 242 1.64 -0.69 -15.32
C GLN A 242 2.56 -1.09 -14.16
N PRO A 243 3.86 -1.36 -14.42
CA PRO A 243 4.85 -1.52 -13.38
C PRO A 243 4.98 -0.23 -12.55
N VAL A 244 4.98 -0.39 -11.24
CA VAL A 244 5.11 0.68 -10.25
C VAL A 244 6.00 0.22 -9.10
N PRO A 245 6.52 1.09 -8.23
CA PRO A 245 7.36 0.67 -7.11
C PRO A 245 6.78 -0.49 -6.30
N TYR A 246 5.47 -0.50 -6.08
CA TYR A 246 4.78 -1.53 -5.31
C TYR A 246 4.82 -2.92 -5.98
N THR A 247 5.12 -3.00 -7.27
CA THR A 247 5.26 -4.25 -8.03
C THR A 247 6.36 -5.16 -7.45
N PHE A 248 7.45 -4.58 -6.91
CA PHE A 248 8.50 -5.34 -6.23
C PHE A 248 7.97 -6.12 -5.02
N ARG A 249 7.07 -5.52 -4.25
CA ARG A 249 6.47 -6.21 -3.11
C ARG A 249 5.55 -7.35 -3.55
N HIS A 250 4.83 -7.20 -4.65
CA HIS A 250 4.09 -8.30 -5.24
C HIS A 250 5.02 -9.42 -5.66
N TYR A 251 6.09 -9.08 -6.40
CA TYR A 251 7.10 -10.05 -6.80
C TYR A 251 7.69 -10.82 -5.61
N PHE A 252 8.07 -10.13 -4.52
CA PHE A 252 8.58 -10.75 -3.30
C PHE A 252 7.63 -11.84 -2.77
N ALA A 253 6.35 -11.53 -2.67
CA ALA A 253 5.35 -12.48 -2.17
C ALA A 253 5.25 -13.72 -3.07
N TYR A 254 5.19 -13.52 -4.39
CA TYR A 254 5.18 -14.63 -5.35
C TYR A 254 6.46 -15.44 -5.31
N ALA A 255 7.62 -14.79 -5.25
CA ALA A 255 8.90 -15.48 -5.18
C ALA A 255 9.03 -16.35 -3.91
N CYS A 256 8.46 -15.91 -2.78
CA CYS A 256 8.40 -16.73 -1.56
C CYS A 256 7.51 -17.95 -1.75
N ILE A 257 6.30 -17.77 -2.29
CA ILE A 257 5.33 -18.85 -2.53
C ILE A 257 5.90 -19.87 -3.50
N GLU A 258 6.47 -19.41 -4.62
CA GLU A 258 7.05 -20.28 -5.64
C GLU A 258 8.25 -21.06 -5.10
N ARG A 259 9.12 -20.42 -4.30
CA ARG A 259 10.23 -21.11 -3.64
C ARG A 259 9.74 -22.23 -2.73
N TRP A 260 8.67 -22.01 -1.96
CA TRP A 260 8.11 -23.04 -1.09
C TRP A 260 7.50 -24.18 -1.87
N ARG A 261 6.81 -23.88 -2.98
CA ARG A 261 6.28 -24.89 -3.91
C ARG A 261 7.39 -25.78 -4.47
N ILE A 262 8.47 -25.18 -4.98
CA ILE A 262 9.62 -25.91 -5.50
C ILE A 262 10.29 -26.79 -4.41
N GLN A 263 10.31 -26.30 -3.16
CA GLN A 263 10.84 -27.02 -2.02
C GLN A 263 9.89 -28.10 -1.45
N GLY A 264 8.72 -28.30 -2.06
CA GLY A 264 7.70 -29.24 -1.58
C GLY A 264 7.10 -28.89 -0.21
N LYS A 265 7.18 -27.63 0.20
CA LYS A 265 6.58 -27.16 1.48
C LYS A 265 5.09 -26.94 1.30
N ASP A 266 4.32 -27.19 2.36
CA ASP A 266 2.91 -26.79 2.41
C ASP A 266 2.80 -25.26 2.38
N VAL A 267 2.39 -24.72 1.24
CA VAL A 267 2.24 -23.28 1.04
C VAL A 267 1.22 -22.70 2.01
N HIS A 268 0.11 -23.41 2.28
CA HIS A 268 -0.92 -22.93 3.21
C HIS A 268 -0.39 -22.80 4.64
N ALA A 269 0.40 -23.75 5.09
CA ALA A 269 1.06 -23.68 6.41
C ALA A 269 2.09 -22.54 6.49
N MET A 270 2.68 -22.13 5.36
CA MET A 270 3.67 -21.07 5.30
C MET A 270 3.09 -19.64 5.17
N LEU A 271 1.86 -19.50 4.72
CA LEU A 271 1.22 -18.19 4.52
C LEU A 271 1.14 -17.29 5.77
N PRO A 272 0.87 -17.82 6.99
CA PRO A 272 0.88 -17.01 8.22
C PRO A 272 2.23 -16.32 8.43
N TYR A 273 3.33 -17.00 8.16
CA TYR A 273 4.68 -16.44 8.28
C TYR A 273 4.91 -15.33 7.28
N LEU A 274 4.51 -15.52 6.00
CA LEU A 274 4.58 -14.47 4.99
C LEU A 274 3.72 -13.25 5.36
N SER A 275 2.49 -13.50 5.82
CA SER A 275 1.57 -12.45 6.26
C SER A 275 2.17 -11.61 7.38
N ARG A 276 2.77 -12.26 8.39
CA ARG A 276 3.43 -11.59 9.51
C ARG A 276 4.67 -10.83 9.05
N TYR A 277 5.53 -11.45 8.24
CA TYR A 277 6.75 -10.85 7.69
C TYR A 277 6.41 -9.58 6.88
N MET A 278 5.44 -9.67 5.99
CA MET A 278 4.99 -8.55 5.18
C MET A 278 4.19 -7.50 5.98
N GLY A 279 3.75 -7.79 7.21
CA GLY A 279 2.92 -6.89 8.02
C GLY A 279 1.55 -6.66 7.41
N HIS A 280 0.87 -7.72 6.96
CA HIS A 280 -0.50 -7.66 6.51
C HIS A 280 -1.46 -7.54 7.70
N ALA A 281 -2.49 -6.70 7.57
CA ALA A 281 -3.50 -6.50 8.61
C ALA A 281 -4.54 -7.62 8.64
N SER A 282 -4.81 -8.25 7.48
CA SER A 282 -5.68 -9.41 7.32
C SER A 282 -5.00 -10.48 6.48
N PHE A 283 -5.42 -11.71 6.67
CA PHE A 283 -4.98 -12.86 5.89
C PHE A 283 -5.36 -12.73 4.40
N ASP A 284 -6.50 -12.10 4.09
CA ASP A 284 -6.99 -11.87 2.73
C ASP A 284 -5.95 -11.19 1.84
N SER A 285 -5.17 -10.27 2.44
CA SER A 285 -4.08 -9.59 1.72
C SER A 285 -2.95 -10.53 1.29
N THR A 286 -2.79 -11.69 1.94
CA THR A 286 -1.81 -12.71 1.60
C THR A 286 -2.42 -13.77 0.69
N TYR A 287 -3.67 -14.17 0.96
CA TYR A 287 -4.44 -15.07 0.09
C TYR A 287 -4.60 -14.52 -1.34
N TYR A 288 -4.65 -13.19 -1.49
CA TYR A 288 -4.65 -12.54 -2.79
C TYR A 288 -3.55 -13.07 -3.73
N TYR A 289 -2.35 -13.35 -3.20
CA TYR A 289 -1.22 -13.83 -4.01
C TYR A 289 -1.40 -15.27 -4.48
N ILE A 290 -2.10 -16.10 -3.73
CA ILE A 290 -2.43 -17.48 -4.14
C ILE A 290 -3.42 -17.46 -5.31
N HIS A 291 -4.50 -16.70 -5.18
CA HIS A 291 -5.56 -16.67 -6.18
C HIS A 291 -5.22 -15.93 -7.48
N THR A 292 -4.08 -15.26 -7.54
CA THR A 292 -3.69 -14.44 -8.70
C THR A 292 -2.43 -14.97 -9.41
N SER A 293 -1.82 -16.03 -8.93
CA SER A 293 -0.70 -16.71 -9.63
C SER A 293 -1.24 -17.61 -10.74
N PRO A 294 -0.82 -17.43 -12.01
CA PRO A 294 -1.21 -18.32 -13.10
C PRO A 294 -0.85 -19.79 -12.81
N ASP A 295 0.38 -20.03 -12.36
CA ASP A 295 0.90 -21.37 -12.09
C ASP A 295 0.21 -22.02 -10.87
N PHE A 296 -0.31 -21.23 -9.93
CA PHE A 296 -1.08 -21.73 -8.79
C PHE A 296 -2.51 -22.10 -9.20
N LEU A 297 -3.11 -21.36 -10.12
CA LEU A 297 -4.44 -21.72 -10.67
C LEU A 297 -4.37 -23.04 -11.41
N ASP A 298 -3.33 -23.27 -12.21
CA ASP A 298 -3.12 -24.54 -12.92
C ASP A 298 -2.89 -25.70 -11.92
N ALA A 299 -2.12 -25.49 -10.85
CA ALA A 299 -1.92 -26.47 -9.78
C ALA A 299 -3.19 -26.69 -8.94
N TYR A 300 -3.99 -25.64 -8.70
CA TYR A 300 -5.22 -25.72 -7.95
C TYR A 300 -6.36 -26.39 -8.73
N ASP A 301 -6.43 -26.17 -10.04
CA ASP A 301 -7.35 -26.89 -10.92
C ASP A 301 -7.05 -28.39 -10.93
N GLY A 302 -5.78 -28.80 -10.88
CA GLY A 302 -5.38 -30.19 -10.70
C GLY A 302 -5.79 -30.77 -9.34
N ILE A 303 -5.68 -30.00 -8.25
CA ILE A 303 -6.11 -30.41 -6.92
C ILE A 303 -7.65 -30.45 -6.81
N THR A 304 -8.33 -29.50 -7.43
CA THR A 304 -9.80 -29.43 -7.43
C THR A 304 -10.40 -30.58 -8.23
N GLN A 305 -9.81 -30.97 -9.35
CA GLN A 305 -10.20 -32.18 -10.11
C GLN A 305 -9.98 -33.44 -9.27
N ALA A 306 -8.82 -33.60 -8.65
CA ALA A 306 -8.53 -34.74 -7.78
C ALA A 306 -9.45 -34.79 -6.52
N SER A 307 -9.95 -33.63 -6.05
CA SER A 307 -10.90 -33.55 -4.94
C SER A 307 -12.33 -33.85 -5.37
N GLN A 308 -12.70 -33.53 -6.60
CA GLN A 308 -14.02 -33.89 -7.16
C GLN A 308 -14.17 -35.40 -7.32
N ASP A 309 -13.09 -36.10 -7.67
CA ASP A 309 -13.06 -37.55 -7.78
C ASP A 309 -13.14 -38.27 -6.42
N LEU A 310 -12.90 -37.55 -5.30
CA LEU A 310 -12.97 -38.08 -3.93
C LEU A 310 -14.27 -37.74 -3.20
N LEU A 311 -15.14 -36.90 -3.75
CA LEU A 311 -16.43 -36.56 -3.14
C LEU A 311 -17.47 -37.62 -3.54
N PRO A 312 -18.19 -38.25 -2.58
CA PRO A 312 -19.27 -39.15 -2.90
C PRO A 312 -20.39 -38.41 -3.68
N GLU A 313 -20.87 -39.00 -4.75
CA GLU A 313 -22.05 -38.50 -5.45
C GLU A 313 -23.23 -38.45 -4.45
N VAL A 314 -23.64 -37.27 -4.04
CA VAL A 314 -24.83 -37.07 -3.26
C VAL A 314 -26.01 -37.04 -4.24
N GLY A 315 -26.57 -38.22 -4.49
CA GLY A 315 -27.84 -38.34 -5.20
C GLY A 315 -28.96 -37.71 -4.35
N PHE A 316 -29.49 -36.60 -4.81
CA PHE A 316 -30.77 -36.10 -4.32
C PHE A 316 -31.87 -36.99 -4.91
N GLY A 317 -32.39 -37.93 -4.08
CA GLY A 317 -33.60 -38.67 -4.33
C GLY A 317 -34.82 -37.82 -4.00
#